data_629f4ac0857ee8cc1f746d2b014efefd
#
_entry.id   629f4ac0857ee8cc1f746d2b014efefd
#
_cell.length_a   1.000
_cell.length_b   1.000
_cell.length_c   1.000
_cell.angle_alpha   90.00
_cell.angle_beta   90.00
_cell.angle_gamma   90.00
#
_symmetry.space_group_name_H-M   'P 1'
#
loop_
_entity.id
_entity.type
_entity.pdbx_description
1 polymer ?
#
loop_
_entity_poly.entity_id
_entity_poly.type
_entity_poly.pdbx_seq_one_letter_code
_entity_poly.pdbx_strand_id
1 'polypeptide(L)'
;MRGAIRIVESGCLARPARAALGVGKFQLRHVIDSAVSAVFDVDLRDLRAPTRGSTRAAFARQVAMYLAHVVCGLSLTEVGALFARDRTTAAHACRLIEDRRDDPELDGRLEHLERAVACLFDALIARRG
;
A
#
# COMPACT_ATOMS: atom_id res chain seq x y z
N MET A 1 11.00 -13.27 12.13
CA MET A 1 10.84 -12.64 10.88
C MET A 1 9.42 -12.49 10.46
N ARG A 2 9.09 -11.36 10.10
CA ARG A 2 7.73 -11.13 9.70
C ARG A 2 7.75 -10.66 8.29
N GLY A 3 7.00 -9.80 7.91
CA GLY A 3 7.11 -9.26 6.62
C GLY A 3 6.12 -9.84 5.65
N ALA A 4 6.50 -9.89 4.41
CA ALA A 4 5.57 -10.18 3.33
C ALA A 4 4.86 -11.53 3.45
N ILE A 5 5.46 -12.46 4.14
CA ILE A 5 4.87 -13.79 4.27
C ILE A 5 3.54 -13.75 4.98
N ARG A 6 3.40 -12.82 5.88
CA ARG A 6 2.19 -12.67 6.64
C ARG A 6 0.97 -12.39 5.77
N ILE A 7 1.17 -11.66 4.69
CA ILE A 7 0.10 -11.33 3.77
C ILE A 7 -0.50 -12.58 3.16
N VAL A 8 0.38 -13.48 2.77
CA VAL A 8 -0.05 -14.70 2.12
C VAL A 8 -0.91 -15.54 3.04
N GLU A 9 -0.62 -15.48 4.32
CA GLU A 9 -1.34 -16.28 5.29
C GLU A 9 -2.69 -15.70 5.69
N SER A 10 -2.96 -14.49 5.31
CA SER A 10 -4.15 -13.82 5.78
C SER A 10 -5.42 -14.25 5.08
N GLY A 11 -5.31 -15.00 4.02
CA GLY A 11 -6.48 -15.40 3.26
C GLY A 11 -6.88 -14.44 2.18
N CYS A 12 -6.56 -13.19 2.36
CA CYS A 12 -6.73 -12.19 1.30
C CYS A 12 -5.41 -12.12 0.59
N LEU A 13 -5.20 -13.01 -0.31
CA LEU A 13 -3.89 -13.27 -0.86
C LEU A 13 -3.34 -12.15 -1.72
N ALA A 14 -2.03 -12.02 -1.67
CA ALA A 14 -1.34 -11.13 -2.57
C ALA A 14 -1.62 -11.58 -4.00
N ARG A 15 -1.79 -10.61 -4.87
CA ARG A 15 -2.08 -10.89 -6.26
C ARG A 15 -0.83 -10.88 -7.09
N PRO A 16 -0.79 -11.66 -8.17
CA PRO A 16 0.31 -11.51 -9.12
C PRO A 16 0.29 -10.08 -9.66
N ALA A 17 1.48 -9.56 -9.95
CA ALA A 17 1.57 -8.21 -10.49
C ALA A 17 0.67 -8.02 -11.69
N ARG A 18 0.53 -9.07 -12.48
CA ARG A 18 -0.27 -9.03 -13.67
C ARG A 18 -1.73 -8.72 -13.40
N ALA A 19 -2.25 -9.11 -12.24
CA ALA A 19 -3.63 -8.84 -11.90
C ALA A 19 -3.90 -7.35 -11.79
N ALA A 20 -2.92 -6.58 -11.41
CA ALA A 20 -3.09 -5.14 -11.27
C ALA A 20 -3.21 -4.44 -12.61
N LEU A 21 -2.77 -5.08 -13.69
CA LEU A 21 -2.84 -4.46 -15.01
C LEU A 21 -4.26 -4.21 -15.47
N GLY A 22 -5.23 -4.96 -14.95
CA GLY A 22 -6.61 -4.77 -15.31
C GLY A 22 -7.29 -3.67 -14.55
N VAL A 23 -6.63 -3.08 -13.58
CA VAL A 23 -7.19 -2.04 -12.73
C VAL A 23 -6.52 -0.73 -13.06
N GLY A 24 -7.31 0.31 -13.26
CA GLY A 24 -6.74 1.62 -13.57
C GLY A 24 -5.87 2.12 -12.44
N LYS A 25 -4.75 2.75 -12.79
CA LYS A 25 -3.83 3.27 -11.80
C LYS A 25 -4.51 4.25 -10.86
N PHE A 26 -5.38 5.06 -11.41
CA PHE A 26 -6.08 6.06 -10.65
C PHE A 26 -6.97 5.41 -9.59
N GLN A 27 -7.70 4.37 -9.99
CA GLN A 27 -8.56 3.66 -9.08
C GLN A 27 -7.76 2.96 -7.99
N LEU A 28 -6.66 2.34 -8.38
CA LEU A 28 -5.82 1.63 -7.43
C LEU A 28 -5.23 2.58 -6.40
N ARG A 29 -4.71 3.70 -6.87
CA ARG A 29 -4.16 4.71 -5.98
C ARG A 29 -5.22 5.24 -5.03
N HIS A 30 -6.42 5.44 -5.55
CA HIS A 30 -7.52 5.96 -4.75
C HIS A 30 -7.91 5.00 -3.64
N VAL A 31 -7.99 3.71 -3.94
CA VAL A 31 -8.34 2.71 -2.94
C VAL A 31 -7.29 2.68 -1.83
N ILE A 32 -6.03 2.63 -2.21
CA ILE A 32 -4.96 2.55 -1.23
C ILE A 32 -4.91 3.81 -0.37
N ASP A 33 -4.93 4.97 -1.01
CA ASP A 33 -4.84 6.22 -0.28
C ASP A 33 -6.03 6.42 0.66
N SER A 34 -7.22 6.04 0.21
CA SER A 34 -8.42 6.18 1.05
C SER A 34 -8.33 5.31 2.29
N ALA A 35 -7.87 4.08 2.14
CA ALA A 35 -7.73 3.19 3.28
C ALA A 35 -6.70 3.71 4.26
N VAL A 36 -5.55 4.16 3.76
CA VAL A 36 -4.49 4.68 4.60
C VAL A 36 -4.93 5.96 5.31
N SER A 37 -5.60 6.83 4.57
CA SER A 37 -6.12 8.08 5.13
C SER A 37 -7.04 7.80 6.31
N ALA A 38 -7.92 6.83 6.16
CA ALA A 38 -8.87 6.51 7.22
C ALA A 38 -8.18 5.95 8.47
N VAL A 39 -7.22 5.07 8.28
CA VAL A 39 -6.58 4.41 9.42
C VAL A 39 -5.60 5.33 10.15
N PHE A 40 -4.87 6.12 9.40
CA PHE A 40 -3.84 6.99 10.00
C PHE A 40 -4.31 8.42 10.20
N ASP A 41 -5.55 8.71 9.84
CA ASP A 41 -6.13 10.04 10.03
C ASP A 41 -5.27 11.11 9.35
N VAL A 42 -4.98 10.90 8.09
CA VAL A 42 -4.21 11.82 7.28
C VAL A 42 -5.07 12.24 6.09
N ASP A 43 -5.13 13.53 5.82
CA ASP A 43 -5.92 14.05 4.72
C ASP A 43 -5.41 13.51 3.39
N LEU A 44 -6.32 13.14 2.51
CA LEU A 44 -5.94 12.66 1.18
C LEU A 44 -5.08 13.66 0.43
N ARG A 45 -5.33 14.94 0.61
CA ARG A 45 -4.51 15.96 -0.04
C ARG A 45 -3.06 15.89 0.41
N ASP A 46 -2.85 15.64 1.68
CA ASP A 46 -1.49 15.55 2.21
C ASP A 46 -0.79 14.30 1.69
N LEU A 47 -1.52 13.21 1.54
CA LEU A 47 -0.95 12.00 0.99
C LEU A 47 -0.48 12.19 -0.44
N ARG A 48 -1.18 13.00 -1.20
CA ARG A 48 -0.89 13.20 -2.61
C ARG A 48 -0.04 14.41 -2.90
N ALA A 49 0.29 15.18 -1.87
CA ALA A 49 1.10 16.36 -2.07
C ALA A 49 2.47 16.01 -2.61
N PRO A 50 3.00 16.80 -3.54
CA PRO A 50 4.32 16.52 -4.10
C PRO A 50 5.43 16.81 -3.11
N THR A 51 5.18 17.68 -2.15
CA THR A 51 6.18 18.01 -1.14
C THR A 51 6.02 17.10 0.06
N ARG A 52 7.02 17.14 0.93
CA ARG A 52 7.07 16.24 2.05
C ARG A 52 5.89 16.36 3.00
N GLY A 53 5.51 17.56 3.35
CA GLY A 53 4.43 17.77 4.30
C GLY A 53 4.84 17.37 5.71
N SER A 54 3.87 16.90 6.50
CA SER A 54 4.12 16.50 7.87
C SER A 54 4.79 15.13 7.93
N THR A 55 5.40 14.84 9.07
CA THR A 55 5.98 13.53 9.31
C THR A 55 4.94 12.45 9.23
N ARG A 56 3.74 12.73 9.74
CA ARG A 56 2.65 11.78 9.71
C ARG A 56 2.23 11.46 8.27
N ALA A 57 2.14 12.48 7.44
CA ALA A 57 1.77 12.28 6.05
C ALA A 57 2.85 11.50 5.30
N ALA A 58 4.12 11.81 5.61
CA ALA A 58 5.22 11.07 4.99
C ALA A 58 5.17 9.60 5.35
N PHE A 59 4.92 9.30 6.61
CA PHE A 59 4.82 7.90 7.04
C PHE A 59 3.64 7.20 6.38
N ALA A 60 2.50 7.87 6.32
CA ALA A 60 1.31 7.31 5.69
C ALA A 60 1.57 7.01 4.22
N ARG A 61 2.33 7.89 3.56
CA ARG A 61 2.68 7.67 2.15
C ARG A 61 3.56 6.44 1.99
N GLN A 62 4.48 6.23 2.93
CA GLN A 62 5.30 5.03 2.91
C GLN A 62 4.47 3.77 3.11
N VAL A 63 3.48 3.83 3.99
CA VAL A 63 2.57 2.71 4.17
C VAL A 63 1.81 2.44 2.88
N ALA A 64 1.36 3.49 2.19
CA ALA A 64 0.63 3.30 0.94
C ALA A 64 1.50 2.60 -0.11
N MET A 65 2.75 2.99 -0.21
CA MET A 65 3.67 2.33 -1.14
C MET A 65 3.88 0.86 -0.78
N TYR A 66 4.03 0.60 0.51
CA TYR A 66 4.19 -0.76 1.01
C TYR A 66 2.98 -1.63 0.62
N LEU A 67 1.78 -1.11 0.80
CA LEU A 67 0.57 -1.87 0.48
C LEU A 67 0.46 -2.13 -1.02
N ALA A 68 0.85 -1.16 -1.84
CA ALA A 68 0.83 -1.38 -3.28
C ALA A 68 1.76 -2.52 -3.67
N HIS A 69 2.88 -2.63 -2.99
CA HIS A 69 3.86 -3.66 -3.29
C HIS A 69 3.41 -5.03 -2.77
N VAL A 70 3.06 -5.11 -1.48
CA VAL A 70 2.83 -6.42 -0.87
C VAL A 70 1.42 -6.94 -1.07
N VAL A 71 0.43 -6.08 -1.22
CA VAL A 71 -0.94 -6.54 -1.39
C VAL A 71 -1.34 -6.60 -2.85
N CYS A 72 -1.02 -5.55 -3.59
CA CYS A 72 -1.43 -5.47 -5.00
C CYS A 72 -0.44 -6.12 -5.94
N GLY A 73 0.72 -6.51 -5.45
CA GLY A 73 1.68 -7.25 -6.26
C GLY A 73 2.45 -6.43 -7.27
N LEU A 74 2.50 -5.11 -7.07
CA LEU A 74 3.25 -4.26 -7.97
C LEU A 74 4.73 -4.38 -7.71
N SER A 75 5.54 -4.32 -8.76
CA SER A 75 6.97 -4.25 -8.59
C SER A 75 7.37 -2.91 -7.99
N LEU A 76 8.58 -2.82 -7.48
CA LEU A 76 9.03 -1.56 -6.90
C LEU A 76 9.07 -0.44 -7.95
N THR A 77 9.40 -0.78 -9.17
CA THR A 77 9.38 0.19 -10.26
C THR A 77 7.95 0.69 -10.49
N GLU A 78 7.00 -0.23 -10.49
CA GLU A 78 5.60 0.13 -10.67
C GLU A 78 5.06 0.95 -9.51
N VAL A 79 5.49 0.61 -8.28
CA VAL A 79 5.10 1.40 -7.13
C VAL A 79 5.63 2.82 -7.25
N GLY A 80 6.89 2.94 -7.64
CA GLY A 80 7.47 4.26 -7.84
C GLY A 80 6.67 5.07 -8.85
N ALA A 81 6.33 4.45 -9.98
CA ALA A 81 5.55 5.15 -11.00
C ALA A 81 4.18 5.56 -10.48
N LEU A 82 3.54 4.68 -9.72
CA LEU A 82 2.20 4.95 -9.21
C LEU A 82 2.20 6.16 -8.26
N PHE A 83 3.25 6.31 -7.48
CA PHE A 83 3.32 7.39 -6.49
C PHE A 83 4.19 8.55 -6.92
N ALA A 84 4.62 8.56 -8.18
CA ALA A 84 5.48 9.60 -8.73
C ALA A 84 6.78 9.74 -7.91
N ARG A 85 7.37 8.60 -7.59
CA ARG A 85 8.64 8.51 -6.89
C ARG A 85 9.53 7.54 -7.66
N ASP A 86 10.81 7.54 -7.36
CA ASP A 86 11.68 6.59 -8.03
C ASP A 86 11.65 5.23 -7.31
N ARG A 87 12.24 4.24 -7.95
CA ARG A 87 12.25 2.89 -7.44
C ARG A 87 12.96 2.80 -6.09
N THR A 88 14.00 3.57 -5.91
CA THR A 88 14.77 3.57 -4.68
C THR A 88 13.93 4.05 -3.50
N THR A 89 13.14 5.08 -3.73
CA THR A 89 12.24 5.60 -2.71
C THR A 89 11.20 4.55 -2.33
N ALA A 90 10.67 3.85 -3.32
CA ALA A 90 9.69 2.80 -3.06
C ALA A 90 10.31 1.66 -2.26
N ALA A 91 11.53 1.26 -2.62
CA ALA A 91 12.22 0.19 -1.92
C ALA A 91 12.50 0.59 -0.47
N HIS A 92 12.92 1.82 -0.27
CA HIS A 92 13.20 2.32 1.08
C HIS A 92 11.94 2.33 1.93
N ALA A 93 10.83 2.78 1.36
CA ALA A 93 9.56 2.82 2.07
C ALA A 93 9.15 1.42 2.51
N CYS A 94 9.25 0.45 1.62
CA CYS A 94 8.84 -0.91 1.95
C CYS A 94 9.72 -1.50 3.04
N ARG A 95 11.01 -1.25 2.98
CA ARG A 95 11.91 -1.76 4.00
C ARG A 95 11.65 -1.13 5.35
N LEU A 96 11.39 0.17 5.34
CA LEU A 96 11.12 0.88 6.58
C LEU A 96 9.86 0.35 7.26
N ILE A 97 8.81 0.12 6.50
CA ILE A 97 7.57 -0.39 7.07
C ILE A 97 7.76 -1.82 7.59
N GLU A 98 8.48 -2.65 6.84
CA GLU A 98 8.77 -3.99 7.31
C GLU A 98 9.47 -3.97 8.67
N ASP A 99 10.47 -3.11 8.79
CA ASP A 99 11.22 -3.02 10.03
C ASP A 99 10.36 -2.53 11.20
N ARG A 100 9.37 -1.72 10.89
CA ARG A 100 8.50 -1.17 11.92
C ARG A 100 7.43 -2.13 12.40
N ARG A 101 7.26 -3.26 11.74
CA ARG A 101 6.22 -4.20 12.12
C ARG A 101 6.52 -4.94 13.43
N ASP A 102 7.68 -4.69 14.01
CA ASP A 102 7.95 -5.22 15.34
C ASP A 102 7.08 -4.56 16.40
N ASP A 103 6.57 -3.38 16.12
CA ASP A 103 5.64 -2.70 17.01
C ASP A 103 4.25 -3.36 16.84
N PRO A 104 3.71 -4.00 17.90
CA PRO A 104 2.46 -4.74 17.76
C PRO A 104 1.27 -3.87 17.36
N GLU A 105 1.24 -2.63 17.81
CA GLU A 105 0.14 -1.75 17.47
C GLU A 105 0.16 -1.40 16.00
N LEU A 106 1.32 -1.05 15.50
CA LEU A 106 1.45 -0.75 14.08
C LEU A 106 1.19 -2.00 13.24
N ASP A 107 1.71 -3.13 13.67
CA ASP A 107 1.51 -4.37 12.95
C ASP A 107 0.03 -4.70 12.83
N GLY A 108 -0.74 -4.47 13.89
CA GLY A 108 -2.18 -4.71 13.85
C GLY A 108 -2.89 -3.80 12.87
N ARG A 109 -2.51 -2.53 12.84
CA ARG A 109 -3.09 -1.59 11.89
C ARG A 109 -2.77 -1.99 10.46
N LEU A 110 -1.55 -2.44 10.24
CA LEU A 110 -1.15 -2.88 8.90
C LEU A 110 -1.93 -4.10 8.48
N GLU A 111 -2.18 -5.03 9.40
CA GLU A 111 -2.97 -6.20 9.06
C GLU A 111 -4.39 -5.81 8.64
N HIS A 112 -5.00 -4.88 9.34
CA HIS A 112 -6.31 -4.41 8.95
C HIS A 112 -6.29 -3.76 7.59
N LEU A 113 -5.28 -2.94 7.33
CA LEU A 113 -5.14 -2.29 6.04
C LEU A 113 -4.93 -3.29 4.92
N GLU A 114 -4.12 -4.30 5.17
CA GLU A 114 -3.86 -5.31 4.16
C GLU A 114 -5.14 -6.02 3.76
N ARG A 115 -5.98 -6.37 4.74
CA ARG A 115 -7.24 -7.01 4.43
C ARG A 115 -8.19 -6.09 3.68
N ALA A 116 -8.30 -4.85 4.15
CA ALA A 116 -9.19 -3.90 3.52
C ALA A 116 -8.80 -3.63 2.07
N VAL A 117 -7.51 -3.40 1.84
CA VAL A 117 -7.04 -3.11 0.50
C VAL A 117 -7.18 -4.35 -0.39
N ALA A 118 -6.88 -5.53 0.14
CA ALA A 118 -7.02 -6.75 -0.63
C ALA A 118 -8.47 -6.98 -1.06
N CYS A 119 -9.41 -6.76 -0.15
CA CYS A 119 -10.82 -6.94 -0.48
C CYS A 119 -11.29 -5.94 -1.52
N LEU A 120 -10.87 -4.70 -1.41
CA LEU A 120 -11.25 -3.69 -2.37
C LEU A 120 -10.60 -3.95 -3.73
N PHE A 121 -9.35 -4.40 -3.70
CA PHE A 121 -8.64 -4.73 -4.93
C PHE A 121 -9.34 -5.89 -5.64
N ASP A 122 -9.74 -6.93 -4.88
CA ASP A 122 -10.47 -8.04 -5.44
C ASP A 122 -11.78 -7.58 -6.07
N ALA A 123 -12.46 -6.65 -5.43
CA ALA A 123 -13.71 -6.12 -5.97
C ALA A 123 -13.48 -5.39 -7.28
N LEU A 124 -12.38 -4.65 -7.37
CA LEU A 124 -12.05 -3.95 -8.61
C LEU A 124 -11.74 -4.92 -9.74
N ILE A 125 -11.02 -5.98 -9.43
CA ILE A 125 -10.70 -6.99 -10.44
C ILE A 125 -11.97 -7.69 -10.89
N ALA A 126 -12.86 -8.02 -9.98
CA ALA A 126 -14.10 -8.69 -10.31
C ALA A 126 -14.98 -7.84 -11.23
N ARG A 127 -14.98 -6.53 -11.01
CA ARG A 127 -15.75 -5.64 -11.86
C ARG A 127 -15.28 -5.64 -13.29
N ARG A 128 -14.00 -5.80 -13.48
CA ARG A 128 -13.43 -5.78 -14.82
C ARG A 128 -13.58 -7.11 -15.54
N GLY A 129 -13.63 -8.16 -14.76
CA GLY A 129 -13.81 -9.49 -15.32
C GLY A 129 -15.22 -9.69 -15.71
#